data_32fe234e1bcb54f63aa1444921dc541f
#
_entry.id   32fe234e1bcb54f63aa1444921dc541f
#
_cell.length_a   1.000
_cell.length_b   1.000
_cell.length_c   1.000
_cell.angle_alpha   90.00
_cell.angle_beta   90.00
_cell.angle_gamma   90.00
#
_symmetry.space_group_name_H-M   'P 1'
#
loop_
_entity.id
_entity.type
_entity.pdbx_description
1 polymer ?
#
loop_
_entity_poly.entity_id
_entity_poly.type
_entity_poly.pdbx_seq_one_letter_code
_entity_poly.pdbx_strand_id
1 'polypeptide(L)'
;MEPTSSLNRGNRKKGSSLVTGSEVQSQASGASCFITTDSEKSLVSRQASQVEQIELRTYVFLDSLQPQLAAYMGTVSRGFLPIPGDSCLWMEVSPGMAVHRVTDIALKASNVRLGQMIVERAFGSLALYHKD
;
A
#
# COMPACT_ATOMS: atom_id res chain seq x y z
N MET A 1 47.59 -1.51 27.71
CA MET A 1 47.39 -2.94 28.02
C MET A 1 46.33 -3.46 27.11
N GLU A 2 46.78 -3.96 25.97
CA GLU A 2 45.97 -4.93 25.18
C GLU A 2 46.14 -6.32 25.79
N PRO A 3 45.24 -7.29 25.52
CA PRO A 3 45.42 -8.19 24.41
C PRO A 3 44.08 -8.58 23.74
N THR A 4 43.98 -8.57 22.41
CA THR A 4 44.14 -9.69 21.42
C THR A 4 43.42 -10.99 21.75
N SER A 5 42.56 -11.41 20.84
CA SER A 5 42.42 -12.73 20.23
C SER A 5 40.95 -12.90 19.75
N SER A 6 40.57 -13.58 18.74
CA SER A 6 41.22 -14.28 17.60
C SER A 6 40.11 -14.71 16.63
N LEU A 7 40.50 -14.73 15.39
CA LEU A 7 39.78 -15.33 14.26
C LEU A 7 39.10 -16.68 14.56
N ASN A 8 37.93 -16.89 13.96
CA ASN A 8 37.59 -18.20 13.50
C ASN A 8 36.91 -18.15 12.11
N ARG A 9 37.70 -18.52 11.11
CA ARG A 9 37.28 -18.86 9.75
C ARG A 9 36.76 -20.28 9.75
N GLY A 10 35.51 -20.47 9.42
CA GLY A 10 34.93 -21.79 9.11
C GLY A 10 34.59 -21.88 7.63
N ASN A 11 35.53 -22.42 6.91
CA ASN A 11 35.44 -22.86 5.51
C ASN A 11 34.64 -24.17 5.45
N ARG A 12 33.61 -24.29 4.64
CA ARG A 12 33.12 -25.59 4.18
C ARG A 12 32.45 -25.52 2.80
N LYS A 13 33.26 -25.89 1.83
CA LYS A 13 33.15 -26.93 0.78
C LYS A 13 31.88 -26.96 -0.08
N LYS A 14 32.19 -26.81 -1.35
CA LYS A 14 31.49 -27.18 -2.56
C LYS A 14 31.01 -28.64 -2.51
N GLY A 15 29.78 -28.85 -2.99
CA GLY A 15 29.28 -30.15 -3.40
C GLY A 15 28.54 -29.99 -4.72
N SER A 16 29.24 -30.31 -5.78
CA SER A 16 28.68 -30.51 -7.13
C SER A 16 28.13 -31.92 -7.21
N SER A 17 26.92 -32.08 -7.71
CA SER A 17 26.47 -33.31 -8.31
C SER A 17 25.62 -33.02 -9.53
N LEU A 18 26.21 -33.25 -10.68
CA LEU A 18 25.51 -33.50 -11.93
C LEU A 18 24.64 -34.74 -11.75
N VAL A 19 23.42 -34.66 -12.22
CA VAL A 19 22.66 -35.83 -12.67
C VAL A 19 22.12 -35.51 -14.06
N THR A 20 22.65 -36.28 -15.00
CA THR A 20 22.28 -36.37 -16.39
C THR A 20 20.96 -37.09 -16.57
N GLY A 21 20.14 -36.58 -17.48
CA GLY A 21 19.43 -37.34 -18.51
C GLY A 21 18.28 -38.24 -18.11
N SER A 22 17.11 -37.88 -18.59
CA SER A 22 16.36 -38.77 -19.48
C SER A 22 15.16 -38.05 -20.07
N GLU A 23 15.13 -38.01 -21.36
CA GLU A 23 13.96 -37.78 -22.20
C GLU A 23 12.80 -38.69 -21.78
N VAL A 24 11.62 -38.12 -21.65
CA VAL A 24 10.38 -38.83 -21.95
C VAL A 24 9.49 -37.91 -22.81
N GLN A 25 9.34 -38.39 -24.02
CA GLN A 25 8.43 -37.88 -25.04
C GLN A 25 6.97 -38.02 -24.65
N SER A 26 6.18 -37.09 -25.23
CA SER A 26 4.82 -37.24 -25.73
C SER A 26 3.71 -37.55 -24.71
N GLN A 27 2.75 -36.72 -24.65
CA GLN A 27 1.57 -36.80 -25.51
C GLN A 27 0.69 -35.54 -25.33
N ALA A 28 0.32 -35.03 -26.46
CA ALA A 28 -0.74 -34.06 -26.66
C ALA A 28 -2.06 -34.65 -26.20
N SER A 29 -2.91 -33.80 -25.73
CA SER A 29 -4.34 -33.72 -25.96
C SER A 29 -5.08 -33.26 -24.72
N GLY A 30 -5.77 -32.19 -24.88
CA GLY A 30 -6.62 -31.63 -23.82
C GLY A 30 -6.65 -30.11 -23.89
N ALA A 31 -6.85 -29.56 -25.08
CA ALA A 31 -7.40 -28.22 -25.20
C ALA A 31 -8.80 -28.27 -24.66
N SER A 32 -8.92 -28.09 -23.32
CA SER A 32 -10.20 -27.77 -22.71
C SER A 32 -10.51 -26.35 -23.17
N CYS A 33 -11.27 -26.29 -24.26
CA CYS A 33 -11.97 -25.11 -24.71
C CYS A 33 -12.97 -24.78 -23.60
N PHE A 34 -12.59 -23.89 -22.67
CA PHE A 34 -13.52 -23.26 -21.77
C PHE A 34 -14.46 -22.40 -22.64
N ILE A 35 -15.61 -22.99 -23.04
CA ILE A 35 -16.72 -22.24 -23.58
C ILE A 35 -17.29 -21.45 -22.41
N THR A 36 -16.79 -20.23 -22.20
CA THR A 36 -17.44 -19.27 -21.34
C THR A 36 -18.80 -18.96 -21.95
N THR A 37 -19.84 -19.40 -21.27
CA THR A 37 -21.21 -19.12 -21.68
C THR A 37 -21.46 -17.61 -21.67
N ASP A 38 -22.29 -17.12 -22.60
CA ASP A 38 -22.62 -15.69 -22.71
C ASP A 38 -23.16 -15.10 -21.38
N SER A 39 -23.70 -15.96 -20.53
CA SER A 39 -24.13 -15.60 -19.17
C SER A 39 -22.98 -15.14 -18.25
N GLU A 40 -21.81 -15.77 -18.33
CA GLU A 40 -20.64 -15.35 -17.51
C GLU A 40 -20.04 -14.05 -18.02
N LYS A 41 -20.04 -13.83 -19.33
CA LYS A 41 -19.60 -12.53 -19.91
C LYS A 41 -20.50 -11.38 -19.47
N SER A 42 -21.81 -11.64 -19.35
CA SER A 42 -22.76 -10.61 -18.89
C SER A 42 -22.61 -10.28 -17.40
N LEU A 43 -22.20 -11.25 -16.57
CA LEU A 43 -21.93 -11.03 -15.16
C LEU A 43 -20.63 -10.27 -14.94
N VAL A 44 -19.57 -10.61 -15.67
CA VAL A 44 -18.27 -9.92 -15.59
C VAL A 44 -18.40 -8.47 -16.08
N SER A 45 -19.16 -8.23 -17.16
CA SER A 45 -19.39 -6.87 -17.65
C SER A 45 -20.25 -6.02 -16.71
N ARG A 46 -21.18 -6.62 -15.97
CA ARG A 46 -21.97 -5.91 -14.94
C ARG A 46 -21.14 -5.55 -13.70
N GLN A 47 -20.15 -6.37 -13.33
CA GLN A 47 -19.24 -6.05 -12.22
C GLN A 47 -18.20 -4.98 -12.58
N ALA A 48 -17.83 -4.87 -13.86
CA ALA A 48 -16.89 -3.86 -14.33
C ALA A 48 -17.48 -2.42 -14.37
N SER A 49 -18.78 -2.26 -14.29
CA SER A 49 -19.45 -0.95 -14.37
C SER A 49 -19.86 -0.35 -13.02
N GLN A 50 -19.55 -0.99 -11.92
CA GLN A 50 -19.65 -0.40 -10.59
C GLN A 50 -18.40 0.44 -10.35
N VAL A 51 -18.32 1.58 -11.04
CA VAL A 51 -17.40 2.64 -10.64
C VAL A 51 -17.90 3.12 -9.28
N GLU A 52 -17.24 2.66 -8.23
CA GLU A 52 -17.54 3.07 -6.87
C GLU A 52 -17.39 4.60 -6.81
N GLN A 53 -18.52 5.27 -6.64
CA GLN A 53 -18.56 6.72 -6.64
C GLN A 53 -17.96 7.20 -5.31
N ILE A 54 -16.77 7.80 -5.38
CA ILE A 54 -16.09 8.35 -4.21
C ILE A 54 -16.62 9.76 -3.99
N GLU A 55 -17.17 9.99 -2.82
CA GLU A 55 -17.68 11.28 -2.38
C GLU A 55 -16.74 11.89 -1.34
N LEU A 56 -16.28 13.11 -1.58
CA LEU A 56 -15.59 13.94 -0.60
C LEU A 56 -16.64 14.58 0.30
N ARG A 57 -16.68 14.19 1.56
CA ARG A 57 -17.69 14.69 2.51
C ARG A 57 -17.28 15.99 3.15
N THR A 58 -16.06 16.07 3.61
CA THR A 58 -15.51 17.27 4.23
C THR A 58 -14.00 17.30 4.11
N TYR A 59 -13.44 18.49 4.18
CA TYR A 59 -12.00 18.66 4.29
C TYR A 59 -11.67 19.92 5.11
N VAL A 60 -10.52 19.88 5.74
CA VAL A 60 -9.93 21.01 6.46
C VAL A 60 -8.49 21.17 5.99
N PHE A 61 -8.15 22.35 5.54
CA PHE A 61 -6.78 22.70 5.19
C PHE A 61 -6.21 23.64 6.26
N LEU A 62 -5.05 23.28 6.79
CA LEU A 62 -4.28 24.06 7.74
C LEU A 62 -2.97 24.45 7.07
N ASP A 63 -2.79 25.72 6.85
CA ASP A 63 -1.66 26.28 6.13
C ASP A 63 -0.33 26.05 6.89
N SER A 64 -0.35 26.29 8.22
CA SER A 64 0.80 26.08 9.07
C SER A 64 0.39 25.51 10.43
N LEU A 65 0.90 24.34 10.75
CA LEU A 65 0.58 23.68 12.01
C LEU A 65 1.23 24.40 13.18
N GLN A 66 0.41 24.84 14.11
CA GLN A 66 0.88 25.38 15.39
C GLN A 66 1.55 24.30 16.22
N PRO A 67 2.63 24.63 16.98
CA PRO A 67 3.39 23.64 17.76
C PRO A 67 2.53 22.78 18.70
N GLN A 68 1.58 23.40 19.39
CA GLN A 68 0.69 22.68 20.30
C GLN A 68 -0.24 21.70 19.56
N LEU A 69 -0.77 22.11 18.41
CA LEU A 69 -1.64 21.25 17.59
C LEU A 69 -0.82 20.11 17.00
N ALA A 70 0.38 20.39 16.48
CA ALA A 70 1.26 19.34 15.96
C ALA A 70 1.63 18.32 17.06
N ALA A 71 1.92 18.77 18.27
CA ALA A 71 2.21 17.88 19.40
C ALA A 71 1.00 16.98 19.72
N TYR A 72 -0.20 17.57 19.79
CA TYR A 72 -1.42 16.80 20.03
C TYR A 72 -1.70 15.78 18.92
N MET A 73 -1.64 16.19 17.66
CA MET A 73 -1.84 15.32 16.53
C MET A 73 -0.80 14.19 16.48
N GLY A 74 0.42 14.47 16.92
CA GLY A 74 1.48 13.47 17.03
C GLY A 74 1.17 12.34 18.00
N THR A 75 0.34 12.56 19.02
CA THR A 75 -0.07 11.51 19.97
C THR A 75 -1.03 10.50 19.37
N VAL A 76 -1.80 10.89 18.36
CA VAL A 76 -2.82 10.04 17.70
C VAL A 76 -2.39 9.57 16.30
N SER A 77 -1.35 10.16 15.76
CA SER A 77 -0.82 9.81 14.42
C SER A 77 -0.16 8.43 14.45
N ARG A 78 -0.49 7.61 13.44
CA ARG A 78 0.10 6.27 13.26
C ARG A 78 1.09 6.22 12.10
N GLY A 79 1.18 7.27 11.31
CA GLY A 79 2.08 7.42 10.19
C GLY A 79 3.23 8.38 10.49
N PHE A 80 3.51 9.27 9.55
CA PHE A 80 4.49 10.33 9.78
C PHE A 80 3.99 11.33 10.82
N LEU A 81 4.89 11.71 11.72
CA LEU A 81 4.57 12.72 12.73
C LEU A 81 4.41 14.10 12.09
N PRO A 82 3.41 14.87 12.51
CA PRO A 82 3.27 16.26 12.10
C PRO A 82 4.44 17.10 12.66
N ILE A 83 4.97 17.96 11.83
CA ILE A 83 6.02 18.90 12.22
C ILE A 83 5.41 20.28 12.33
N PRO A 84 5.71 21.06 13.39
CA PRO A 84 5.28 22.45 13.46
C PRO A 84 5.74 23.25 12.24
N GLY A 85 4.82 24.00 11.65
CA GLY A 85 5.07 24.77 10.43
C GLY A 85 4.72 24.05 9.13
N ASP A 86 4.55 22.72 9.16
CA ASP A 86 4.05 22.01 7.97
C ASP A 86 2.58 22.34 7.69
N SER A 87 2.19 22.30 6.42
CA SER A 87 0.78 22.34 6.05
C SER A 87 0.13 20.97 6.23
N CYS A 88 -1.15 20.97 6.56
CA CYS A 88 -1.93 19.75 6.80
C CYS A 88 -3.26 19.80 6.04
N LEU A 89 -3.54 18.73 5.31
CA LEU A 89 -4.86 18.50 4.72
C LEU A 89 -5.52 17.31 5.42
N TRP A 90 -6.65 17.58 6.07
CA TRP A 90 -7.50 16.56 6.67
C TRP A 90 -8.76 16.43 5.83
N MET A 91 -9.11 15.21 5.43
CA MET A 91 -10.29 14.97 4.61
C MET A 91 -11.04 13.70 5.05
N GLU A 92 -12.34 13.71 4.78
CA GLU A 92 -13.23 12.57 4.98
C GLU A 92 -13.91 12.18 3.66
N VAL A 93 -13.87 10.90 3.34
CA VAL A 93 -14.44 10.36 2.11
C VAL A 93 -15.44 9.24 2.40
N SER A 94 -16.39 9.06 1.50
CA SER A 94 -17.38 7.98 1.50
C SER A 94 -17.30 7.24 0.14
N PRO A 95 -17.42 5.91 0.13
CA PRO A 95 -17.43 4.97 1.25
C PRO A 95 -16.07 4.87 1.95
N GLY A 96 -16.06 4.41 3.21
CA GLY A 96 -14.85 4.41 4.04
C GLY A 96 -13.64 3.74 3.43
N MET A 97 -13.83 2.63 2.72
CA MET A 97 -12.74 1.90 2.04
C MET A 97 -12.12 2.68 0.87
N ALA A 98 -12.83 3.65 0.30
CA ALA A 98 -12.32 4.48 -0.78
C ALA A 98 -11.12 5.35 -0.34
N VAL A 99 -10.94 5.57 0.96
CA VAL A 99 -9.79 6.31 1.52
C VAL A 99 -8.46 5.72 1.09
N HIS A 100 -8.35 4.39 0.94
CA HIS A 100 -7.13 3.74 0.47
C HIS A 100 -6.76 4.17 -0.95
N ARG A 101 -7.75 4.23 -1.84
CA ARG A 101 -7.54 4.67 -3.22
C ARG A 101 -7.18 6.16 -3.28
N VAL A 102 -7.87 6.99 -2.51
CA VAL A 102 -7.57 8.42 -2.41
C VAL A 102 -6.16 8.65 -1.90
N THR A 103 -5.75 7.91 -0.85
CA THR A 103 -4.39 7.97 -0.30
C THR A 103 -3.35 7.58 -1.34
N ASP A 104 -3.53 6.48 -2.06
CA ASP A 104 -2.61 6.02 -3.10
C ASP A 104 -2.43 7.06 -4.21
N ILE A 105 -3.53 7.65 -4.66
CA ILE A 105 -3.49 8.73 -5.67
C ILE A 105 -2.75 9.95 -5.14
N ALA A 106 -3.03 10.39 -3.91
CA ALA A 106 -2.38 11.55 -3.31
C ALA A 106 -0.87 11.37 -3.17
N LEU A 107 -0.43 10.21 -2.69
CA LEU A 107 1.00 9.88 -2.53
C LEU A 107 1.74 9.75 -3.85
N LYS A 108 1.06 9.37 -4.93
CA LYS A 108 1.64 9.29 -6.28
C LYS A 108 1.67 10.64 -7.00
N ALA A 109 0.67 11.48 -6.73
CA ALA A 109 0.51 12.76 -7.42
C ALA A 109 1.34 13.89 -6.81
N SER A 110 1.71 13.80 -5.54
CA SER A 110 2.37 14.88 -4.81
C SER A 110 3.34 14.36 -3.75
N ASN A 111 4.30 15.21 -3.35
CA ASN A 111 5.27 14.88 -2.30
C ASN A 111 4.69 15.14 -0.90
N VAL A 112 3.58 14.48 -0.59
CA VAL A 112 2.93 14.56 0.72
C VAL A 112 3.31 13.37 1.60
N ARG A 113 3.20 13.55 2.90
CA ARG A 113 3.45 12.52 3.91
C ARG A 113 2.14 12.08 4.52
N LEU A 114 1.93 10.77 4.58
CA LEU A 114 0.75 10.20 5.23
C LEU A 114 0.91 10.25 6.75
N GLY A 115 0.10 11.06 7.42
CA GLY A 115 0.06 11.16 8.87
C GLY A 115 -0.86 10.15 9.51
N GLN A 116 -2.09 10.11 9.04
CA GLN A 116 -3.11 9.24 9.61
C GLN A 116 -4.10 8.80 8.55
N MET A 117 -4.56 7.56 8.66
CA MET A 117 -5.64 7.02 7.86
C MET A 117 -6.51 6.14 8.77
N ILE A 118 -7.79 6.44 8.85
CA ILE A 118 -8.76 5.69 9.67
C ILE A 118 -9.94 5.33 8.78
N VAL A 119 -10.40 4.09 8.89
CA VAL A 119 -11.62 3.62 8.24
C VAL A 119 -12.64 3.33 9.32
N GLU A 120 -13.74 4.06 9.30
CA GLU A 120 -14.87 3.87 10.20
C GLU A 120 -16.13 3.56 9.39
N ARG A 121 -16.54 2.29 9.39
CA ARG A 121 -17.77 1.83 8.71
C ARG A 121 -18.02 2.49 7.34
N ALA A 122 -18.84 3.58 7.35
CA ALA A 122 -19.25 4.27 6.13
C ALA A 122 -18.25 5.33 5.65
N PHE A 123 -17.34 5.78 6.49
CA PHE A 123 -16.43 6.90 6.20
C PHE A 123 -14.97 6.52 6.41
N GLY A 124 -14.09 7.16 5.65
CA GLY A 124 -12.66 7.08 5.83
C GLY A 124 -12.06 8.47 6.01
N SER A 125 -11.27 8.64 7.05
CA SER A 125 -10.55 9.89 7.34
C SER A 125 -9.09 9.76 6.98
N LEU A 126 -8.53 10.80 6.38
CA LEU A 126 -7.16 10.88 5.89
C LEU A 126 -6.53 12.20 6.31
N ALA A 127 -5.33 12.14 6.89
CA ALA A 127 -4.51 13.30 7.17
C ALA A 127 -3.19 13.23 6.39
N LEU A 128 -2.92 14.24 5.61
CA LEU A 128 -1.71 14.39 4.81
C LEU A 128 -0.94 15.64 5.26
N TYR A 129 0.38 15.52 5.32
CA TYR A 129 1.27 16.63 5.64
C TYR A 129 2.17 16.94 4.46
N HIS A 130 2.41 18.22 4.27
CA HIS A 130 3.37 18.72 3.29
C HIS A 130 4.33 19.70 3.97
N LYS A 131 5.60 19.59 3.63
CA LYS A 131 6.60 20.55 4.07
C LYS A 131 6.60 21.70 3.06
N ASP A 132 6.33 22.89 3.54
CA ASP A 132 6.51 24.13 2.76
C ASP A 132 7.98 24.43 2.55
#